data_93622796f44e710e39caf6b288e7a49e
#
_entry.id   93622796f44e710e39caf6b288e7a49e
#
_cell.length_a   1.000
_cell.length_b   1.000
_cell.length_c   1.000
_cell.angle_alpha   90.00
_cell.angle_beta   90.00
_cell.angle_gamma   90.00
#
_symmetry.space_group_name_H-M   'P 1'
#
loop_
_entity.id
_entity.type
_entity.pdbx_description
1 polymer ?
#
loop_
_entity_poly.entity_id
_entity_poly.type
_entity_poly.pdbx_seq_one_letter_code
_entity_poly.pdbx_strand_id
1 'polypeptide(L)'
;MMAENKLHEDVAEFRKFNRFYTKQIGLLTQGQLNTRFSLTQARIIFELAQHEQSTASNIISELNIDPGYLSRILSNFEKKGLIRKVRSKLYSRQRILKLTSQGKESFAVLNERSRKEAESLLFELSEEDRHRLLQSMQSIENILDTEPKSLTSYLLRSYEPGDIGWIIHRHGVLYSQEYGFDETFEALVAEILVQFIRKHDPKRENVWIAEQDGERIGSVMIVDAGDQVAQLRLLLVEPKARGKGIGNRLINECINLAKRNHYRKIKLWTQNNLLEARHLYAKAGFELVEESPHKSFGHDLIAEFWELPLHD
;
A
#
# COMPACT_ATOMS: atom_id res chain seq x y z
N MET A 1 -20.81 -9.54 25.88
CA MET A 1 -19.99 -10.51 26.62
C MET A 1 -18.88 -11.17 25.79
N MET A 2 -19.13 -11.96 24.70
CA MET A 2 -18.03 -12.54 23.90
C MET A 2 -17.15 -11.48 23.19
N ALA A 3 -17.72 -10.45 22.59
CA ALA A 3 -16.96 -9.39 21.92
C ALA A 3 -16.15 -8.53 22.91
N GLU A 4 -16.67 -8.26 24.10
CA GLU A 4 -15.97 -7.50 25.14
C GLU A 4 -14.79 -8.28 25.72
N ASN A 5 -14.94 -9.61 25.88
CA ASN A 5 -13.85 -10.46 26.38
C ASN A 5 -12.69 -10.51 25.36
N LYS A 6 -13.01 -10.59 24.06
CA LYS A 6 -12.01 -10.56 22.99
C LYS A 6 -11.25 -9.24 22.95
N LEU A 7 -11.94 -8.11 23.09
CA LEU A 7 -11.30 -6.79 23.14
C LEU A 7 -10.35 -6.66 24.35
N HIS A 8 -10.69 -7.24 25.49
CA HIS A 8 -9.80 -7.25 26.66
C HIS A 8 -8.50 -8.04 26.41
N GLU A 9 -8.60 -9.18 25.74
CA GLU A 9 -7.43 -9.98 25.33
C GLU A 9 -6.55 -9.20 24.35
N ASP A 10 -7.16 -8.59 23.32
CA ASP A 10 -6.47 -7.76 22.33
C ASP A 10 -5.73 -6.58 22.99
N VAL A 11 -6.37 -5.89 23.94
CA VAL A 11 -5.74 -4.82 24.74
C VAL A 11 -4.55 -5.32 25.53
N ALA A 12 -4.61 -6.50 26.10
CA ALA A 12 -3.51 -7.09 26.88
C ALA A 12 -2.28 -7.38 25.97
N GLU A 13 -2.50 -7.98 24.79
CA GLU A 13 -1.46 -8.27 23.82
C GLU A 13 -0.86 -6.98 23.23
N PHE A 14 -1.67 -5.98 22.87
CA PHE A 14 -1.20 -4.68 22.41
C PHE A 14 -0.30 -4.00 23.45
N ARG A 15 -0.68 -4.01 24.75
CA ARG A 15 0.13 -3.47 25.84
C ARG A 15 1.41 -4.26 26.06
N LYS A 16 1.39 -5.57 25.85
CA LYS A 16 2.58 -6.43 25.94
C LYS A 16 3.57 -6.08 24.82
N PHE A 17 3.09 -5.95 23.59
CA PHE A 17 3.91 -5.53 22.46
C PHE A 17 4.54 -4.15 22.69
N ASN A 18 3.77 -3.16 23.15
CA ASN A 18 4.29 -1.82 23.44
C ASN A 18 5.42 -1.86 24.48
N ARG A 19 5.28 -2.64 25.55
CA ARG A 19 6.35 -2.81 26.56
C ARG A 19 7.59 -3.46 25.98
N PHE A 20 7.44 -4.49 25.17
CA PHE A 20 8.54 -5.15 24.47
C PHE A 20 9.26 -4.18 23.54
N TYR A 21 8.50 -3.53 22.66
CA TYR A 21 9.05 -2.66 21.62
C TYR A 21 9.77 -1.43 22.21
N THR A 22 9.17 -0.77 23.20
CA THR A 22 9.82 0.38 23.88
C THR A 22 11.11 0.01 24.60
N LYS A 23 11.21 -1.23 25.12
CA LYS A 23 12.47 -1.76 25.68
C LYS A 23 13.50 -1.99 24.56
N GLN A 24 13.06 -2.61 23.46
CA GLN A 24 13.94 -2.98 22.34
C GLN A 24 14.58 -1.78 21.66
N ILE A 25 13.82 -0.69 21.47
CA ILE A 25 14.31 0.56 20.87
C ILE A 25 14.95 1.54 21.91
N GLY A 26 15.24 1.07 23.09
CA GLY A 26 15.98 1.84 24.12
C GLY A 26 15.25 3.05 24.69
N LEU A 27 13.94 3.21 24.50
CA LEU A 27 13.16 4.36 24.98
C LEU A 27 13.18 4.56 26.51
N LEU A 28 13.53 3.53 27.28
CA LEU A 28 13.56 3.56 28.74
C LEU A 28 14.94 3.96 29.31
N THR A 29 15.96 4.06 28.47
CA THR A 29 17.29 4.50 28.90
C THR A 29 17.37 6.02 28.93
N GLN A 30 17.91 6.58 30.03
CA GLN A 30 18.10 8.03 30.15
C GLN A 30 19.06 8.56 29.07
N GLY A 31 18.60 9.57 28.31
CA GLY A 31 19.36 10.16 27.21
C GLY A 31 19.31 9.31 25.95
N GLN A 32 18.22 9.41 25.22
CA GLN A 32 18.08 8.75 23.92
C GLN A 32 19.31 9.05 23.05
N LEU A 33 19.90 8.03 22.48
CA LEU A 33 21.10 8.13 21.65
C LEU A 33 22.34 8.63 22.42
N ASN A 34 22.42 8.46 23.74
CA ASN A 34 23.52 9.02 24.55
C ASN A 34 23.78 10.52 24.29
N THR A 35 22.72 11.29 24.06
CA THR A 35 22.81 12.74 23.84
C THR A 35 22.18 13.54 24.97
N ARG A 36 22.46 14.87 24.99
CA ARG A 36 21.86 15.81 25.93
C ARG A 36 20.38 16.14 25.66
N PHE A 37 19.79 15.54 24.61
CA PHE A 37 18.41 15.80 24.22
C PHE A 37 17.48 14.71 24.74
N SER A 38 16.30 15.10 25.21
CA SER A 38 15.23 14.13 25.46
C SER A 38 14.66 13.62 24.13
N LEU A 39 13.89 12.51 24.17
CA LEU A 39 13.21 11.97 23.00
C LEU A 39 12.41 13.05 22.25
N THR A 40 11.57 13.80 22.97
CA THR A 40 10.77 14.87 22.38
C THR A 40 11.63 15.96 21.74
N GLN A 41 12.72 16.35 22.39
CA GLN A 41 13.65 17.34 21.86
C GLN A 41 14.35 16.84 20.58
N ALA A 42 14.81 15.58 20.58
CA ALA A 42 15.42 14.96 19.42
C ALA A 42 14.42 14.87 18.24
N ARG A 43 13.16 14.48 18.52
CA ARG A 43 12.11 14.41 17.50
C ARG A 43 11.79 15.77 16.91
N ILE A 44 11.70 16.83 17.73
CA ILE A 44 11.48 18.20 17.22
C ILE A 44 12.65 18.66 16.32
N ILE A 45 13.91 18.37 16.70
CA ILE A 45 15.07 18.69 15.86
C ILE A 45 14.98 17.94 14.51
N PHE A 46 14.56 16.68 14.54
CA PHE A 46 14.37 15.86 13.34
C PHE A 46 13.31 16.48 12.42
N GLU A 47 12.12 16.80 12.92
CA GLU A 47 11.06 17.44 12.13
C GLU A 47 11.49 18.78 11.52
N LEU A 48 12.22 19.59 12.27
CA LEU A 48 12.78 20.86 11.78
C LEU A 48 13.86 20.67 10.70
N ALA A 49 14.52 19.52 10.66
CA ALA A 49 15.51 19.19 9.64
C ALA A 49 14.88 18.69 8.34
N GLN A 50 13.74 17.97 8.42
CA GLN A 50 13.03 17.42 7.25
C GLN A 50 12.28 18.50 6.47
N HIS A 51 11.83 19.57 7.12
CA HIS A 51 10.96 20.58 6.51
C HIS A 51 11.58 21.98 6.56
N GLU A 52 11.90 22.54 5.40
CA GLU A 52 12.51 23.89 5.31
C GLU A 52 11.61 25.03 5.83
N GLN A 53 10.30 24.81 5.92
CA GLN A 53 9.31 25.83 6.30
C GLN A 53 8.39 25.34 7.43
N SER A 54 8.96 24.77 8.49
CA SER A 54 8.18 24.32 9.65
C SER A 54 7.69 25.47 10.51
N THR A 55 6.44 25.40 10.97
CA THR A 55 5.86 26.29 11.98
C THR A 55 5.63 25.54 13.29
N ALA A 56 5.38 26.25 14.39
CA ALA A 56 5.02 25.61 15.65
C ALA A 56 3.73 24.79 15.52
N SER A 57 2.75 25.26 14.73
CA SER A 57 1.49 24.54 14.48
C SER A 57 1.72 23.20 13.73
N ASN A 58 2.63 23.18 12.75
CA ASN A 58 2.98 21.93 12.05
C ASN A 58 3.58 20.90 13.03
N ILE A 59 4.50 21.34 13.91
CA ILE A 59 5.12 20.43 14.89
C ILE A 59 4.11 19.93 15.93
N ILE A 60 3.16 20.77 16.35
CA ILE A 60 2.08 20.37 17.26
C ILE A 60 1.23 19.27 16.60
N SER A 61 0.82 19.47 15.37
CA SER A 61 0.01 18.49 14.61
C SER A 61 0.77 17.19 14.42
N GLU A 62 2.01 17.26 13.92
CA GLU A 62 2.82 16.08 13.59
C GLU A 62 3.18 15.23 14.81
N LEU A 63 3.53 15.87 15.92
CA LEU A 63 3.98 15.17 17.13
C LEU A 63 2.89 15.01 18.20
N ASN A 64 1.71 15.54 17.98
CA ASN A 64 0.58 15.56 18.92
C ASN A 64 0.99 15.98 20.34
N ILE A 65 1.71 17.11 20.46
CA ILE A 65 2.25 17.61 21.74
C ILE A 65 1.56 18.88 22.20
N ASP A 66 1.55 19.07 23.51
CA ASP A 66 0.97 20.27 24.14
C ASP A 66 1.66 21.57 23.65
N PRO A 67 0.88 22.59 23.21
CA PRO A 67 1.44 23.83 22.69
C PRO A 67 2.34 24.59 23.70
N GLY A 68 1.99 24.57 24.98
CA GLY A 68 2.77 25.22 26.03
C GLY A 68 4.09 24.50 26.28
N TYR A 69 4.09 23.16 26.20
CA TYR A 69 5.28 22.35 26.30
C TYR A 69 6.22 22.60 25.11
N LEU A 70 5.68 22.59 23.88
CA LEU A 70 6.47 22.93 22.68
C LEU A 70 7.08 24.33 22.80
N SER A 71 6.29 25.32 23.22
CA SER A 71 6.77 26.71 23.36
C SER A 71 7.98 26.82 24.30
N ARG A 72 7.98 26.09 25.42
CA ARG A 72 9.11 26.01 26.35
C ARG A 72 10.35 25.39 25.70
N ILE A 73 10.18 24.30 24.94
CA ILE A 73 11.30 23.65 24.23
C ILE A 73 11.88 24.58 23.17
N LEU A 74 11.02 25.19 22.32
CA LEU A 74 11.47 26.12 21.28
C LEU A 74 12.20 27.35 21.86
N SER A 75 11.73 27.90 22.99
CA SER A 75 12.40 28.99 23.67
C SER A 75 13.79 28.58 24.19
N ASN A 76 13.90 27.35 24.70
CA ASN A 76 15.19 26.80 25.11
C ASN A 76 16.13 26.60 23.93
N PHE A 77 15.62 26.07 22.81
CA PHE A 77 16.39 25.88 21.57
C PHE A 77 16.89 27.22 21.00
N GLU A 78 16.04 28.23 21.00
CA GLU A 78 16.42 29.59 20.58
C GLU A 78 17.51 30.18 21.46
N LYS A 79 17.37 30.09 22.79
CA LYS A 79 18.40 30.52 23.76
C LYS A 79 19.74 29.79 23.59
N LYS A 80 19.69 28.50 23.21
CA LYS A 80 20.90 27.69 22.94
C LYS A 80 21.42 27.85 21.52
N GLY A 81 20.85 28.74 20.71
CA GLY A 81 21.29 28.99 19.34
C GLY A 81 21.07 27.83 18.39
N LEU A 82 20.19 26.89 18.71
CA LEU A 82 19.88 25.72 17.83
C LEU A 82 18.90 26.05 16.73
N ILE A 83 17.98 26.97 17.00
CA ILE A 83 16.96 27.41 16.03
C ILE A 83 16.90 28.92 15.94
N ARG A 84 16.36 29.42 14.84
CA ARG A 84 15.96 30.82 14.65
C ARG A 84 14.57 30.93 14.14
N LYS A 85 13.85 31.99 14.50
CA LYS A 85 12.52 32.33 14.02
C LYS A 85 12.63 33.35 12.90
N VAL A 86 12.09 33.06 11.72
CA VAL A 86 12.09 33.94 10.56
C VAL A 86 10.64 34.29 10.19
N ARG A 87 10.37 35.53 9.82
CA ARG A 87 9.03 35.90 9.32
C ARG A 87 8.76 35.22 7.99
N SER A 88 7.56 34.64 7.82
CA SER A 88 7.13 34.09 6.53
C SER A 88 7.01 35.22 5.50
N LYS A 89 7.53 34.99 4.29
CA LYS A 89 7.35 35.93 3.17
C LYS A 89 5.92 35.94 2.63
N LEU A 90 5.17 34.88 2.82
CA LEU A 90 3.80 34.68 2.30
C LEU A 90 2.72 35.09 3.33
N TYR A 91 2.99 34.92 4.63
CA TYR A 91 2.03 35.21 5.68
C TYR A 91 2.68 36.01 6.81
N SER A 92 2.39 37.29 6.89
CA SER A 92 3.05 38.27 7.80
C SER A 92 2.97 37.93 9.30
N ARG A 93 1.99 37.11 9.73
CA ARG A 93 1.79 36.68 11.12
C ARG A 93 2.44 35.33 11.45
N GLN A 94 2.89 34.54 10.46
CA GLN A 94 3.51 33.24 10.68
C GLN A 94 5.00 33.38 10.87
N ARG A 95 5.54 32.65 11.86
CA ARG A 95 6.98 32.52 12.12
C ARG A 95 7.44 31.12 11.69
N ILE A 96 8.35 31.07 10.74
CA ILE A 96 9.02 29.85 10.30
C ILE A 96 10.16 29.56 11.26
N LEU A 97 10.26 28.32 11.72
CA LEU A 97 11.32 27.81 12.55
C LEU A 97 12.38 27.18 11.64
N LYS A 98 13.64 27.58 11.82
CA LYS A 98 14.77 27.02 11.04
C LYS A 98 15.90 26.64 11.97
N LEU A 99 16.53 25.50 11.71
CA LEU A 99 17.79 25.16 12.37
C LEU A 99 18.90 26.15 11.99
N THR A 100 19.72 26.53 12.94
CA THR A 100 20.97 27.23 12.72
C THR A 100 22.07 26.25 12.28
N SER A 101 23.29 26.73 12.01
CA SER A 101 24.44 25.83 11.77
C SER A 101 24.65 24.86 12.95
N GLN A 102 24.61 25.39 14.19
CA GLN A 102 24.72 24.56 15.41
C GLN A 102 23.53 23.56 15.56
N GLY A 103 22.33 23.97 15.17
CA GLY A 103 21.16 23.07 15.12
C GLY A 103 21.33 21.94 14.11
N LYS A 104 21.88 22.24 12.93
CA LYS A 104 22.19 21.24 11.89
C LYS A 104 23.28 20.27 12.32
N GLU A 105 24.32 20.76 13.00
CA GLU A 105 25.34 19.90 13.59
C GLU A 105 24.76 18.97 14.68
N SER A 106 23.89 19.52 15.54
CA SER A 106 23.16 18.70 16.54
C SER A 106 22.27 17.63 15.88
N PHE A 107 21.57 17.97 14.80
CA PHE A 107 20.81 17.03 14.01
C PHE A 107 21.70 15.95 13.40
N ALA A 108 22.84 16.30 12.80
CA ALA A 108 23.75 15.34 12.20
C ALA A 108 24.24 14.29 13.21
N VAL A 109 24.57 14.73 14.44
CA VAL A 109 24.97 13.82 15.52
C VAL A 109 23.81 12.89 15.94
N LEU A 110 22.60 13.44 16.10
CA LEU A 110 21.41 12.65 16.45
C LEU A 110 21.09 11.63 15.37
N ASN A 111 21.08 12.04 14.11
CA ASN A 111 20.78 11.20 12.96
C ASN A 111 21.79 10.05 12.80
N GLU A 112 23.08 10.34 12.95
CA GLU A 112 24.14 9.33 12.86
C GLU A 112 24.04 8.28 13.98
N ARG A 113 23.71 8.71 15.21
CA ARG A 113 23.51 7.78 16.32
C ARG A 113 22.28 6.91 16.15
N SER A 114 21.16 7.51 15.73
CA SER A 114 19.93 6.76 15.41
C SER A 114 20.15 5.74 14.30
N ARG A 115 20.91 6.12 13.26
CA ARG A 115 21.30 5.21 12.18
C ARG A 115 22.10 4.02 12.71
N LYS A 116 23.11 4.27 13.54
CA LYS A 116 23.95 3.21 14.13
C LYS A 116 23.18 2.26 15.03
N GLU A 117 22.23 2.78 15.83
CA GLU A 117 21.36 1.91 16.65
C GLU A 117 20.48 1.03 15.79
N ALA A 118 19.85 1.58 14.74
CA ALA A 118 19.06 0.81 13.81
C ALA A 118 19.91 -0.22 13.04
N GLU A 119 21.10 0.17 12.57
CA GLU A 119 22.04 -0.75 11.92
C GLU A 119 22.44 -1.91 12.84
N SER A 120 22.77 -1.62 14.09
CA SER A 120 23.14 -2.66 15.07
C SER A 120 22.01 -3.67 15.27
N LEU A 121 20.76 -3.20 15.39
CA LEU A 121 19.59 -4.07 15.57
C LEU A 121 19.34 -4.92 14.31
N LEU A 122 19.43 -4.32 13.14
CA LEU A 122 19.16 -5.01 11.86
C LEU A 122 20.31 -5.93 11.45
N PHE A 123 21.54 -5.66 11.88
CA PHE A 123 22.71 -6.48 11.55
C PHE A 123 22.66 -7.87 12.17
N GLU A 124 22.04 -8.02 13.34
CA GLU A 124 21.89 -9.31 14.02
C GLU A 124 20.82 -10.21 13.37
N LEU A 125 20.03 -9.69 12.44
CA LEU A 125 18.95 -10.42 11.78
C LEU A 125 19.41 -11.03 10.45
N SER A 126 18.86 -12.20 10.12
CA SER A 126 18.95 -12.76 8.77
C SER A 126 18.28 -11.81 7.76
N GLU A 127 18.62 -11.92 6.49
CA GLU A 127 17.98 -11.13 5.44
C GLU A 127 16.47 -11.36 5.38
N GLU A 128 16.04 -12.60 5.56
CA GLU A 128 14.63 -12.99 5.61
C GLU A 128 13.90 -12.35 6.82
N ASP A 129 14.48 -12.43 8.02
CA ASP A 129 13.87 -11.85 9.22
C ASP A 129 13.86 -10.32 9.17
N ARG A 130 14.89 -9.69 8.58
CA ARG A 130 14.91 -8.25 8.33
C ARG A 130 13.76 -7.83 7.42
N HIS A 131 13.56 -8.54 6.33
CA HIS A 131 12.46 -8.29 5.40
C HIS A 131 11.10 -8.45 6.09
N ARG A 132 10.88 -9.53 6.85
CA ARG A 132 9.66 -9.77 7.63
C ARG A 132 9.41 -8.69 8.67
N LEU A 133 10.45 -8.25 9.37
CA LEU A 133 10.35 -7.17 10.37
C LEU A 133 9.89 -5.86 9.72
N LEU A 134 10.54 -5.44 8.63
CA LEU A 134 10.19 -4.20 7.94
C LEU A 134 8.77 -4.24 7.36
N GLN A 135 8.34 -5.36 6.78
CA GLN A 135 6.96 -5.54 6.32
C GLN A 135 5.94 -5.47 7.48
N SER A 136 6.28 -6.07 8.63
CA SER A 136 5.39 -6.00 9.82
C SER A 136 5.28 -4.58 10.35
N MET A 137 6.37 -3.82 10.39
CA MET A 137 6.37 -2.41 10.79
C MET A 137 5.51 -1.57 9.84
N GLN A 138 5.66 -1.75 8.53
CA GLN A 138 4.83 -1.06 7.54
C GLN A 138 3.34 -1.42 7.69
N SER A 139 3.02 -2.68 7.99
CA SER A 139 1.64 -3.09 8.24
C SER A 139 1.05 -2.42 9.49
N ILE A 140 1.83 -2.30 10.57
CA ILE A 140 1.42 -1.58 11.79
C ILE A 140 1.16 -0.10 11.48
N GLU A 141 2.06 0.57 10.76
CA GLU A 141 1.88 1.96 10.35
C GLU A 141 0.61 2.15 9.52
N ASN A 142 0.37 1.29 8.53
CA ASN A 142 -0.81 1.36 7.67
C ASN A 142 -2.14 1.16 8.43
N ILE A 143 -2.13 0.35 9.50
CA ILE A 143 -3.33 0.11 10.34
C ILE A 143 -3.60 1.27 11.30
N LEU A 144 -2.55 1.86 11.87
CA LEU A 144 -2.66 2.90 12.89
C LEU A 144 -2.74 4.31 12.31
N ASP A 145 -2.29 4.52 11.09
CA ASP A 145 -2.34 5.81 10.41
C ASP A 145 -3.79 6.11 10.01
N THR A 146 -4.42 7.02 10.77
CA THR A 146 -5.81 7.45 10.56
C THR A 146 -5.94 8.63 9.59
N GLU A 147 -4.84 9.24 9.17
CA GLU A 147 -4.89 10.28 8.15
C GLU A 147 -5.30 9.65 6.80
N PRO A 148 -6.25 10.23 6.06
CA PRO A 148 -6.51 9.79 4.71
C PRO A 148 -5.24 10.06 3.91
N LYS A 149 -4.38 9.03 3.77
CA LYS A 149 -3.22 9.13 2.87
C LYS A 149 -3.75 9.66 1.55
N SER A 150 -3.34 10.88 1.21
CA SER A 150 -3.55 11.45 -0.11
C SER A 150 -3.25 10.35 -1.11
N LEU A 151 -4.14 10.11 -2.08
CA LEU A 151 -4.08 9.10 -3.15
C LEU A 151 -2.68 8.47 -3.23
N THR A 152 -2.43 7.45 -2.41
CA THR A 152 -1.13 6.78 -2.40
C THR A 152 -0.93 6.20 -3.78
N SER A 153 0.10 6.69 -4.47
CA SER A 153 0.37 6.26 -5.83
C SER A 153 0.71 4.77 -5.77
N TYR A 154 -0.11 3.96 -6.39
CA TYR A 154 0.21 2.57 -6.64
C TYR A 154 0.94 2.46 -8.00
N LEU A 155 1.84 1.51 -8.08
CA LEU A 155 2.56 1.18 -9.29
C LEU A 155 1.80 0.07 -10.05
N LEU A 156 1.68 0.21 -11.37
CA LEU A 156 1.34 -0.92 -12.23
C LEU A 156 2.61 -1.41 -12.90
N ARG A 157 2.94 -2.68 -12.71
CA ARG A 157 4.09 -3.34 -13.32
C ARG A 157 3.69 -4.66 -13.99
N SER A 158 4.50 -5.14 -14.90
CA SER A 158 4.39 -6.51 -15.39
C SER A 158 4.68 -7.51 -14.26
N TYR A 159 4.17 -8.73 -14.44
CA TYR A 159 4.38 -9.79 -13.45
C TYR A 159 5.86 -10.20 -13.34
N GLU A 160 6.22 -10.72 -12.19
CA GLU A 160 7.54 -11.25 -11.83
C GLU A 160 7.40 -12.65 -11.19
N PRO A 161 8.48 -13.43 -11.05
CA PRO A 161 8.45 -14.68 -10.30
C PRO A 161 7.82 -14.52 -8.90
N GLY A 162 6.84 -15.38 -8.58
CA GLY A 162 6.06 -15.31 -7.33
C GLY A 162 4.69 -14.65 -7.48
N ASP A 163 4.46 -13.80 -8.49
CA ASP A 163 3.17 -13.15 -8.70
C ASP A 163 2.09 -14.14 -9.17
N ILE A 164 2.46 -15.10 -9.99
CA ILE A 164 1.54 -16.13 -10.49
C ILE A 164 0.96 -16.95 -9.32
N GLY A 165 1.81 -17.37 -8.39
CA GLY A 165 1.36 -18.07 -7.18
C GLY A 165 0.45 -17.19 -6.30
N TRP A 166 0.75 -15.89 -6.19
CA TRP A 166 -0.09 -14.94 -5.48
C TRP A 166 -1.47 -14.78 -6.15
N ILE A 167 -1.54 -14.67 -7.48
CA ILE A 167 -2.81 -14.56 -8.21
C ILE A 167 -3.68 -15.79 -7.95
N ILE A 168 -3.12 -17.02 -8.07
CA ILE A 168 -3.85 -18.26 -7.80
C ILE A 168 -4.41 -18.25 -6.39
N HIS A 169 -3.55 -18.04 -5.40
CA HIS A 169 -3.93 -18.02 -3.99
C HIS A 169 -5.03 -17.00 -3.70
N ARG A 170 -4.88 -15.76 -4.19
CA ARG A 170 -5.85 -14.70 -3.89
C ARG A 170 -7.20 -14.90 -4.57
N HIS A 171 -7.22 -15.42 -5.80
CA HIS A 171 -8.47 -15.81 -6.45
C HIS A 171 -9.17 -16.91 -5.67
N GLY A 172 -8.47 -18.00 -5.30
CA GLY A 172 -9.06 -19.07 -4.50
C GLY A 172 -9.64 -18.55 -3.19
N VAL A 173 -8.85 -17.81 -2.39
CA VAL A 173 -9.29 -17.32 -1.08
C VAL A 173 -10.45 -16.33 -1.19
N LEU A 174 -10.34 -15.29 -2.03
CA LEU A 174 -11.37 -14.25 -2.09
C LEU A 174 -12.67 -14.74 -2.70
N TYR A 175 -12.61 -15.55 -3.76
CA TYR A 175 -13.82 -16.07 -4.37
C TYR A 175 -14.53 -17.11 -3.48
N SER A 176 -13.78 -17.89 -2.72
CA SER A 176 -14.38 -18.76 -1.69
C SER A 176 -15.06 -17.94 -0.57
N GLN A 177 -14.39 -16.90 -0.05
CA GLN A 177 -14.92 -16.09 1.04
C GLN A 177 -16.12 -15.23 0.64
N GLU A 178 -16.07 -14.62 -0.54
CA GLU A 178 -17.08 -13.64 -0.98
C GLU A 178 -18.25 -14.27 -1.76
N TYR A 179 -18.00 -15.39 -2.47
CA TYR A 179 -18.97 -15.99 -3.38
C TYR A 179 -19.23 -17.47 -3.09
N GLY A 180 -18.51 -18.10 -2.15
CA GLY A 180 -18.67 -19.50 -1.79
C GLY A 180 -18.13 -20.49 -2.83
N PHE A 181 -17.25 -20.04 -3.75
CA PHE A 181 -16.71 -20.92 -4.79
C PHE A 181 -15.79 -21.99 -4.17
N ASP A 182 -15.89 -23.20 -4.70
CA ASP A 182 -15.07 -24.33 -4.28
C ASP A 182 -13.68 -24.35 -4.93
N GLU A 183 -12.86 -25.35 -4.58
CA GLU A 183 -11.46 -25.50 -5.05
C GLU A 183 -11.35 -25.69 -6.58
N THR A 184 -12.43 -26.02 -7.27
CA THR A 184 -12.40 -26.15 -8.73
C THR A 184 -12.19 -24.81 -9.44
N PHE A 185 -12.60 -23.70 -8.79
CA PHE A 185 -12.28 -22.36 -9.29
C PHE A 185 -10.78 -22.05 -9.19
N GLU A 186 -10.14 -22.38 -8.07
CA GLU A 186 -8.69 -22.21 -7.91
C GLU A 186 -7.92 -23.06 -8.95
N ALA A 187 -8.36 -24.29 -9.20
CA ALA A 187 -7.78 -25.15 -10.23
C ALA A 187 -7.88 -24.52 -11.63
N LEU A 188 -9.03 -23.95 -11.98
CA LEU A 188 -9.21 -23.21 -13.25
C LEU A 188 -8.24 -22.03 -13.38
N VAL A 189 -8.10 -21.21 -12.32
CA VAL A 189 -7.17 -20.09 -12.31
C VAL A 189 -5.72 -20.56 -12.51
N ALA A 190 -5.34 -21.65 -11.84
CA ALA A 190 -4.03 -22.25 -11.99
C ALA A 190 -3.77 -22.73 -13.43
N GLU A 191 -4.73 -23.43 -14.06
CA GLU A 191 -4.63 -23.90 -15.44
C GLU A 191 -4.44 -22.74 -16.42
N ILE A 192 -5.21 -21.66 -16.27
CA ILE A 192 -5.11 -20.46 -17.10
C ILE A 192 -3.69 -19.88 -17.02
N LEU A 193 -3.16 -19.73 -15.81
CA LEU A 193 -1.86 -19.12 -15.60
C LEU A 193 -0.71 -20.02 -16.03
N VAL A 194 -0.81 -21.34 -15.85
CA VAL A 194 0.18 -22.29 -16.36
C VAL A 194 0.24 -22.26 -17.90
N GLN A 195 -0.92 -22.22 -18.56
CA GLN A 195 -0.96 -22.09 -20.02
C GLN A 195 -0.34 -20.78 -20.51
N PHE A 196 -0.64 -19.67 -19.83
CA PHE A 196 -0.04 -18.37 -20.12
C PHE A 196 1.48 -18.43 -20.02
N ILE A 197 2.05 -18.86 -18.89
CA ILE A 197 3.51 -18.92 -18.69
C ILE A 197 4.20 -19.75 -19.77
N ARG A 198 3.56 -20.81 -20.24
CA ARG A 198 4.16 -21.72 -21.24
C ARG A 198 4.07 -21.22 -22.67
N LYS A 199 3.11 -20.35 -23.02
CA LYS A 199 2.75 -20.07 -24.41
C LYS A 199 2.61 -18.60 -24.78
N HIS A 200 2.60 -17.67 -23.79
CA HIS A 200 2.30 -16.25 -24.07
C HIS A 200 3.35 -15.60 -25.00
N ASP A 201 2.87 -14.70 -25.82
CA ASP A 201 3.71 -13.76 -26.57
C ASP A 201 3.85 -12.46 -25.76
N PRO A 202 5.05 -12.14 -25.19
CA PRO A 202 5.23 -10.97 -24.36
C PRO A 202 5.03 -9.63 -25.08
N LYS A 203 4.93 -9.62 -26.40
CA LYS A 203 4.60 -8.41 -27.18
C LYS A 203 3.10 -8.16 -27.23
N ARG A 204 2.28 -9.20 -27.16
CA ARG A 204 0.82 -9.15 -27.37
C ARG A 204 0.02 -9.41 -26.11
N GLU A 205 0.62 -10.03 -25.10
CA GLU A 205 -0.03 -10.54 -23.91
C GLU A 205 0.70 -10.07 -22.67
N ASN A 206 0.00 -9.83 -21.57
CA ASN A 206 0.63 -9.45 -20.31
C ASN A 206 -0.25 -9.77 -19.10
N VAL A 207 0.40 -9.86 -17.93
CA VAL A 207 -0.23 -9.80 -16.63
C VAL A 207 0.29 -8.56 -15.93
N TRP A 208 -0.61 -7.68 -15.49
CA TRP A 208 -0.25 -6.54 -14.65
C TRP A 208 -0.54 -6.82 -13.19
N ILE A 209 0.38 -6.37 -12.36
CA ILE A 209 0.26 -6.33 -10.91
C ILE A 209 0.12 -4.87 -10.49
N ALA A 210 -0.91 -4.58 -9.73
CA ALA A 210 -1.00 -3.33 -8.97
C ALA A 210 -0.30 -3.53 -7.63
N GLU A 211 0.69 -2.69 -7.34
CA GLU A 211 1.49 -2.77 -6.13
C GLU A 211 1.48 -1.42 -5.40
N GLN A 212 1.28 -1.46 -4.09
CA GLN A 212 1.31 -0.30 -3.22
C GLN A 212 2.16 -0.63 -1.99
N ASP A 213 3.17 0.19 -1.71
CA ASP A 213 4.05 0.02 -0.54
C ASP A 213 4.70 -1.39 -0.44
N GLY A 214 5.06 -1.99 -1.61
CA GLY A 214 5.62 -3.33 -1.70
C GLY A 214 4.59 -4.46 -1.57
N GLU A 215 3.30 -4.15 -1.38
CA GLU A 215 2.24 -5.15 -1.33
C GLU A 215 1.46 -5.23 -2.65
N ARG A 216 1.18 -6.45 -3.08
CA ARG A 216 0.30 -6.69 -4.23
C ARG A 216 -1.13 -6.42 -3.84
N ILE A 217 -1.81 -5.53 -4.58
CA ILE A 217 -3.18 -5.09 -4.27
C ILE A 217 -4.18 -5.34 -5.40
N GLY A 218 -3.72 -5.87 -6.54
CA GLY A 218 -4.58 -6.24 -7.63
C GLY A 218 -3.82 -6.85 -8.80
N SER A 219 -4.55 -7.50 -9.69
CA SER A 219 -4.03 -8.09 -10.92
C SER A 219 -5.05 -8.04 -12.04
N VAL A 220 -4.57 -8.10 -13.27
CA VAL A 220 -5.36 -8.36 -14.47
C VAL A 220 -4.48 -9.04 -15.52
N MET A 221 -5.07 -9.85 -16.35
CA MET A 221 -4.41 -10.54 -17.44
C MET A 221 -5.10 -10.23 -18.75
N ILE A 222 -4.33 -10.09 -19.84
CA ILE A 222 -4.83 -10.05 -21.21
C ILE A 222 -4.06 -11.05 -22.04
N VAL A 223 -4.76 -11.82 -22.88
CA VAL A 223 -4.21 -12.84 -23.76
C VAL A 223 -4.77 -12.70 -25.17
N ASP A 224 -4.05 -13.25 -26.14
CA ASP A 224 -4.50 -13.39 -27.52
C ASP A 224 -5.50 -14.56 -27.61
N ALA A 225 -6.72 -14.28 -28.07
CA ALA A 225 -7.74 -15.30 -28.28
C ALA A 225 -7.90 -15.72 -29.77
N GLY A 226 -6.94 -15.32 -30.61
CA GLY A 226 -6.98 -15.54 -32.06
C GLY A 226 -7.84 -14.52 -32.80
N ASP A 227 -7.79 -14.51 -34.12
CA ASP A 227 -8.63 -13.70 -35.00
C ASP A 227 -8.67 -12.18 -34.67
N GLN A 228 -7.55 -11.64 -34.22
CA GLN A 228 -7.43 -10.26 -33.73
C GLN A 228 -8.38 -9.93 -32.56
N VAL A 229 -8.68 -10.93 -31.72
CA VAL A 229 -9.48 -10.77 -30.51
C VAL A 229 -8.56 -10.94 -29.29
N ALA A 230 -8.53 -9.96 -28.40
CA ALA A 230 -7.90 -10.10 -27.09
C ALA A 230 -8.91 -10.64 -26.07
N GLN A 231 -8.45 -11.31 -25.03
CA GLN A 231 -9.29 -11.75 -23.92
C GLN A 231 -8.74 -11.21 -22.59
N LEU A 232 -9.56 -10.42 -21.87
CA LEU A 232 -9.30 -10.01 -20.51
C LEU A 232 -9.68 -11.13 -19.54
N ARG A 233 -8.79 -11.41 -18.59
CA ARG A 233 -8.95 -12.50 -17.59
C ARG A 233 -8.40 -12.09 -16.25
N LEU A 234 -8.80 -12.79 -15.18
CA LEU A 234 -8.22 -12.76 -13.85
C LEU A 234 -8.05 -11.33 -13.27
N LEU A 235 -9.10 -10.49 -13.47
CA LEU A 235 -9.19 -9.20 -12.78
C LEU A 235 -9.50 -9.43 -11.31
N LEU A 236 -8.62 -8.94 -10.45
CA LEU A 236 -8.79 -8.98 -9.00
C LEU A 236 -8.28 -7.69 -8.38
N VAL A 237 -9.01 -7.17 -7.38
CA VAL A 237 -8.56 -6.08 -6.52
C VAL A 237 -8.79 -6.47 -5.06
N GLU A 238 -7.73 -6.40 -4.26
CA GLU A 238 -7.79 -6.70 -2.83
C GLU A 238 -8.87 -5.84 -2.13
N PRO A 239 -9.64 -6.39 -1.17
CA PRO A 239 -10.71 -5.65 -0.49
C PRO A 239 -10.27 -4.30 0.08
N LYS A 240 -9.07 -4.24 0.70
CA LYS A 240 -8.48 -3.01 1.25
C LYS A 240 -8.14 -1.93 0.22
N ALA A 241 -8.09 -2.31 -1.06
CA ALA A 241 -7.70 -1.43 -2.16
C ALA A 241 -8.89 -1.08 -3.09
N ARG A 242 -10.08 -1.63 -2.86
CA ARG A 242 -11.30 -1.31 -3.61
C ARG A 242 -11.72 0.14 -3.40
N GLY A 243 -12.50 0.68 -4.32
CA GLY A 243 -12.95 2.08 -4.27
C GLY A 243 -11.91 3.12 -4.68
N LYS A 244 -10.63 2.73 -4.88
CA LYS A 244 -9.51 3.63 -5.25
C LYS A 244 -9.26 3.72 -6.77
N GLY A 245 -10.14 3.20 -7.60
CA GLY A 245 -10.02 3.26 -9.07
C GLY A 245 -9.04 2.26 -9.69
N ILE A 246 -8.44 1.35 -8.90
CA ILE A 246 -7.44 0.38 -9.37
C ILE A 246 -7.99 -0.54 -10.43
N GLY A 247 -9.20 -1.08 -10.25
CA GLY A 247 -9.85 -1.96 -11.25
C GLY A 247 -10.02 -1.29 -12.61
N ASN A 248 -10.48 -0.03 -12.64
CA ASN A 248 -10.59 0.74 -13.87
C ASN A 248 -9.21 0.94 -14.53
N ARG A 249 -8.18 1.23 -13.73
CA ARG A 249 -6.83 1.42 -14.26
C ARG A 249 -6.27 0.14 -14.88
N LEU A 250 -6.47 -1.01 -14.23
CA LEU A 250 -6.06 -2.31 -14.73
C LEU A 250 -6.76 -2.65 -16.05
N ILE A 251 -8.08 -2.44 -16.16
CA ILE A 251 -8.84 -2.62 -17.40
C ILE A 251 -8.30 -1.70 -18.49
N ASN A 252 -8.00 -0.44 -18.18
CA ASN A 252 -7.46 0.50 -19.16
C ASN A 252 -6.08 0.10 -19.69
N GLU A 253 -5.22 -0.54 -18.88
CA GLU A 253 -3.96 -1.09 -19.39
C GLU A 253 -4.20 -2.22 -20.39
N CYS A 254 -5.19 -3.08 -20.16
CA CYS A 254 -5.60 -4.09 -21.12
C CYS A 254 -6.10 -3.46 -22.44
N ILE A 255 -6.95 -2.44 -22.34
CA ILE A 255 -7.48 -1.72 -23.50
C ILE A 255 -6.34 -1.04 -24.29
N ASN A 256 -5.41 -0.39 -23.59
CA ASN A 256 -4.27 0.28 -24.23
C ASN A 256 -3.34 -0.71 -24.93
N LEU A 257 -3.07 -1.87 -24.33
CA LEU A 257 -2.25 -2.90 -24.96
C LEU A 257 -2.97 -3.48 -26.18
N ALA A 258 -4.27 -3.77 -26.09
CA ALA A 258 -5.06 -4.30 -27.19
C ALA A 258 -5.08 -3.32 -28.38
N LYS A 259 -5.27 -2.02 -28.15
CA LYS A 259 -5.21 -0.99 -29.20
C LYS A 259 -3.82 -0.91 -29.84
N ARG A 260 -2.75 -0.89 -29.04
CA ARG A 260 -1.37 -0.86 -29.58
C ARG A 260 -1.02 -2.09 -30.43
N ASN A 261 -1.64 -3.22 -30.16
CA ASN A 261 -1.44 -4.47 -30.92
C ASN A 261 -2.49 -4.72 -31.99
N HIS A 262 -3.31 -3.70 -32.33
CA HIS A 262 -4.32 -3.74 -33.40
C HIS A 262 -5.32 -4.88 -33.26
N TYR A 263 -5.74 -5.19 -32.04
CA TYR A 263 -6.88 -6.06 -31.81
C TYR A 263 -8.18 -5.34 -32.21
N ARG A 264 -9.10 -6.06 -32.81
CA ARG A 264 -10.40 -5.50 -33.23
C ARG A 264 -11.38 -5.38 -32.07
N LYS A 265 -11.26 -6.26 -31.09
CA LYS A 265 -12.11 -6.26 -29.88
C LYS A 265 -11.41 -6.94 -28.72
N ILE A 266 -11.89 -6.64 -27.52
CA ILE A 266 -11.59 -7.40 -26.31
C ILE A 266 -12.83 -8.15 -25.90
N LYS A 267 -12.71 -9.44 -25.57
CA LYS A 267 -13.76 -10.22 -24.92
C LYS A 267 -13.39 -10.55 -23.49
N LEU A 268 -14.36 -10.82 -22.67
CA LEU A 268 -14.18 -11.39 -21.34
C LEU A 268 -15.34 -12.33 -20.99
N TRP A 269 -15.12 -13.15 -20.00
CA TRP A 269 -16.09 -14.03 -19.39
C TRP A 269 -16.16 -13.77 -17.89
N THR A 270 -17.36 -13.69 -17.34
CA THR A 270 -17.63 -13.45 -15.93
C THR A 270 -18.89 -14.22 -15.50
N GLN A 271 -19.31 -14.01 -14.24
CA GLN A 271 -20.52 -14.63 -13.69
C GLN A 271 -21.51 -13.53 -13.30
N ASN A 272 -22.80 -13.83 -13.41
CA ASN A 272 -23.88 -12.90 -13.09
C ASN A 272 -23.87 -12.39 -11.64
N ASN A 273 -23.33 -13.17 -10.70
CA ASN A 273 -23.21 -12.82 -9.28
C ASN A 273 -22.02 -11.92 -8.96
N LEU A 274 -21.10 -11.68 -9.90
CA LEU A 274 -19.92 -10.81 -9.72
C LEU A 274 -20.25 -9.34 -10.02
N LEU A 275 -21.14 -8.75 -9.21
CA LEU A 275 -21.76 -7.45 -9.50
C LEU A 275 -20.74 -6.31 -9.66
N GLU A 276 -19.71 -6.27 -8.82
CA GLU A 276 -18.66 -5.23 -8.89
C GLU A 276 -17.86 -5.31 -10.20
N ALA A 277 -17.52 -6.52 -10.65
CA ALA A 277 -16.81 -6.74 -11.90
C ALA A 277 -17.68 -6.31 -13.10
N ARG A 278 -18.96 -6.70 -13.11
CA ARG A 278 -19.94 -6.29 -14.14
C ARG A 278 -20.04 -4.77 -14.26
N HIS A 279 -20.13 -4.08 -13.10
CA HIS A 279 -20.15 -2.61 -13.07
C HIS A 279 -18.88 -1.99 -13.69
N LEU A 280 -17.72 -2.53 -13.37
CA LEU A 280 -16.45 -2.08 -13.93
C LEU A 280 -16.39 -2.29 -15.46
N TYR A 281 -16.85 -3.42 -15.95
CA TYR A 281 -16.86 -3.73 -17.39
C TYR A 281 -17.82 -2.82 -18.14
N ALA A 282 -19.05 -2.66 -17.65
CA ALA A 282 -20.01 -1.74 -18.25
C ALA A 282 -19.48 -0.29 -18.29
N LYS A 283 -18.86 0.17 -17.20
CA LYS A 283 -18.25 1.51 -17.13
C LYS A 283 -17.08 1.68 -18.11
N ALA A 284 -16.34 0.61 -18.41
CA ALA A 284 -15.25 0.62 -19.39
C ALA A 284 -15.73 0.51 -20.84
N GLY A 285 -17.04 0.38 -21.05
CA GLY A 285 -17.67 0.33 -22.38
C GLY A 285 -17.86 -1.09 -22.94
N PHE A 286 -17.67 -2.14 -22.13
CA PHE A 286 -18.02 -3.49 -22.54
C PHE A 286 -19.54 -3.66 -22.57
N GLU A 287 -20.02 -4.42 -23.54
CA GLU A 287 -21.43 -4.79 -23.70
C GLU A 287 -21.61 -6.28 -23.48
N LEU A 288 -22.69 -6.67 -22.80
CA LEU A 288 -23.10 -8.06 -22.60
C LEU A 288 -23.63 -8.61 -23.93
N VAL A 289 -23.01 -9.67 -24.45
CA VAL A 289 -23.37 -10.25 -25.76
C VAL A 289 -24.03 -11.63 -25.66
N GLU A 290 -23.74 -12.39 -24.60
CA GLU A 290 -24.28 -13.73 -24.41
C GLU A 290 -24.35 -14.10 -22.93
N GLU A 291 -25.38 -14.87 -22.57
CA GLU A 291 -25.56 -15.48 -21.25
C GLU A 291 -25.81 -16.98 -21.42
N SER A 292 -25.21 -17.78 -20.53
CA SER A 292 -25.38 -19.25 -20.59
C SER A 292 -25.44 -19.83 -19.17
N PRO A 293 -26.55 -20.48 -18.78
CA PRO A 293 -26.61 -21.19 -17.49
C PRO A 293 -25.63 -22.37 -17.47
N HIS A 294 -24.94 -22.50 -16.35
CA HIS A 294 -24.01 -23.63 -16.11
C HIS A 294 -23.88 -23.96 -14.63
N LYS A 295 -23.35 -25.15 -14.34
CA LYS A 295 -23.02 -25.55 -12.97
C LYS A 295 -21.52 -25.67 -12.83
N SER A 296 -20.92 -24.79 -12.01
CA SER A 296 -19.48 -24.75 -11.76
C SER A 296 -19.21 -24.20 -10.37
N PHE A 297 -18.07 -24.53 -9.82
CA PHE A 297 -17.55 -23.98 -8.55
C PHE A 297 -18.50 -24.21 -7.36
N GLY A 298 -19.25 -25.35 -7.41
CA GLY A 298 -20.22 -25.70 -6.37
C GLY A 298 -21.59 -25.00 -6.49
N HIS A 299 -21.81 -24.18 -7.53
CA HIS A 299 -23.01 -23.36 -7.68
C HIS A 299 -23.69 -23.51 -9.06
N ASP A 300 -25.00 -23.23 -9.12
CA ASP A 300 -25.70 -22.95 -10.35
C ASP A 300 -25.51 -21.47 -10.70
N LEU A 301 -24.85 -21.17 -11.80
CA LEU A 301 -24.41 -19.85 -12.22
C LEU A 301 -24.91 -19.51 -13.63
N ILE A 302 -24.86 -18.23 -13.97
CA ILE A 302 -25.03 -17.76 -15.35
C ILE A 302 -23.71 -17.16 -15.80
N ALA A 303 -23.07 -17.81 -16.75
CA ALA A 303 -21.91 -17.27 -17.44
C ALA A 303 -22.33 -16.09 -18.31
N GLU A 304 -21.60 -15.00 -18.22
CA GLU A 304 -21.79 -13.79 -19.02
C GLU A 304 -20.57 -13.55 -19.89
N PHE A 305 -20.79 -13.36 -21.18
CA PHE A 305 -19.78 -13.00 -22.15
C PHE A 305 -19.94 -11.53 -22.54
N TRP A 306 -18.90 -10.77 -22.38
CA TRP A 306 -18.88 -9.33 -22.65
C TRP A 306 -17.84 -9.01 -23.70
N GLU A 307 -18.14 -8.03 -24.58
CA GLU A 307 -17.23 -7.58 -25.63
C GLU A 307 -17.07 -6.06 -25.61
N LEU A 308 -15.89 -5.60 -25.97
CA LEU A 308 -15.57 -4.21 -26.22
C LEU A 308 -14.97 -4.08 -27.62
N PRO A 309 -15.70 -3.52 -28.60
CA PRO A 309 -15.14 -3.19 -29.91
C PRO A 309 -14.05 -2.11 -29.76
N LEU A 310 -12.92 -2.29 -30.44
CA LEU A 310 -11.85 -1.33 -30.49
C LEU A 310 -11.88 -0.68 -31.88
N HIS A 311 -12.43 0.53 -31.96
CA HIS A 311 -12.41 1.31 -33.19
C HIS A 311 -11.05 2.01 -33.30
N ASP A 312 -10.53 2.10 -34.52
CA ASP A 312 -9.32 2.84 -34.90
C ASP A 312 -9.44 4.35 -34.62
#